data_fd458affa91eb945caca35be6a6a01d8
#
_entry.id   fd458affa91eb945caca35be6a6a01d8
#
_cell.length_a   1.000
_cell.length_b   1.000
_cell.length_c   1.000
_cell.angle_alpha   90.00
_cell.angle_beta   90.00
_cell.angle_gamma   90.00
#
_symmetry.space_group_name_H-M   'P 1'
#
loop_
_entity.id
_entity.type
_entity.pdbx_description
1 polymer ?
#
loop_
_entity_poly.entity_id
_entity_poly.type
_entity_poly.pdbx_seq_one_letter_code
_entity_poly.pdbx_strand_id
1 'polypeptide(L)' 'MVTLVEAFGFRLSRVKGSHHIFVHPRVRELINLQNVGGKAKPYQIRQLLRLVEQYNLTMTDEGDES' A
#
# COMPACT_ATOMS: atom_id res chain seq x y z
N MET A 1 0.14 7.79 -3.80
CA MET A 1 0.52 6.67 -2.94
C MET A 1 -0.54 5.60 -2.82
N VAL A 2 -1.79 5.99 -2.76
CA VAL A 2 -2.86 5.01 -2.69
C VAL A 2 -2.85 4.11 -3.91
N THR A 3 -2.70 4.68 -5.09
CA THR A 3 -2.67 3.89 -6.31
C THR A 3 -1.51 2.90 -6.27
N LEU A 4 -0.38 3.32 -5.73
CA LEU A 4 0.79 2.45 -5.69
C LEU A 4 0.58 1.27 -4.73
N VAL A 5 0.06 1.51 -3.53
CA VAL A 5 -0.14 0.40 -2.61
C VAL A 5 -1.21 -0.54 -3.14
N GLU A 6 -2.23 0.01 -3.80
CA GLU A 6 -3.25 -0.86 -4.37
C GLU A 6 -2.71 -1.67 -5.52
N ALA A 7 -1.75 -1.12 -6.27
CA ALA A 7 -1.15 -1.85 -7.37
C ALA A 7 -0.38 -3.08 -6.87
N PHE A 8 0.11 -3.04 -5.63
CA PHE A 8 0.79 -4.19 -5.06
C PHE A 8 -0.17 -5.12 -4.31
N GLY A 9 -1.46 -4.88 -4.40
CA GLY A 9 -2.44 -5.79 -3.81
C GLY A 9 -2.96 -5.41 -2.46
N PHE A 10 -2.56 -4.26 -1.93
CA PHE A 10 -3.08 -3.82 -0.65
C PHE A 10 -4.48 -3.27 -0.84
N ARG A 11 -5.30 -3.42 0.17
CA ARG A 11 -6.65 -2.93 0.14
C ARG A 11 -6.92 -2.06 1.36
N LEU A 12 -7.76 -1.05 1.17
CA LEU A 12 -8.16 -0.19 2.26
C LEU A 12 -9.00 -0.99 3.25
N SER A 13 -8.54 -1.06 4.48
CA SER A 13 -9.25 -1.78 5.51
C SER A 13 -10.16 -0.86 6.29
N ARG A 14 -9.65 0.30 6.69
CA ARG A 14 -10.46 1.24 7.44
C ARG A 14 -9.87 2.62 7.34
N VAL A 15 -10.70 3.63 7.60
CA VAL A 15 -10.26 5.00 7.66
C VAL A 15 -10.55 5.48 9.07
N LYS A 16 -9.56 6.11 9.70
CA LYS A 16 -9.74 6.64 11.02
C LYS A 16 -9.15 8.04 11.02
N GLY A 17 -10.00 9.05 10.97
CA GLY A 17 -9.54 10.43 10.82
C GLY A 17 -8.84 10.58 9.49
N SER A 18 -7.61 11.07 9.52
CA SER A 18 -6.84 11.23 8.30
C SER A 18 -5.98 10.00 8.02
N HIS A 19 -6.14 8.93 8.80
CA HIS A 19 -5.33 7.74 8.61
C HIS A 19 -6.09 6.72 7.79
N HIS A 20 -5.47 6.25 6.72
CA HIS A 20 -6.05 5.24 5.86
C HIS A 20 -5.21 3.97 6.01
N ILE A 21 -5.82 2.92 6.51
CA ILE A 21 -5.09 1.70 6.84
C ILE A 21 -5.31 0.67 5.76
N PHE A 22 -4.21 0.24 5.15
CA PHE A 22 -4.25 -0.73 4.07
C PHE A 22 -3.67 -2.05 4.54
N VAL A 23 -4.25 -3.13 4.07
CA VAL A 23 -3.82 -4.48 4.43
C VAL A 23 -3.62 -5.32 3.18
N HIS A 24 -2.84 -6.36 3.32
CA HIS A 24 -2.59 -7.27 2.21
C HIS A 24 -2.70 -8.70 2.77
N PRO A 25 -3.33 -9.61 2.06
CA PRO A 25 -3.56 -10.95 2.60
C PRO A 25 -2.29 -11.74 2.89
N ARG A 26 -1.20 -11.41 2.23
CA ARG A 26 0.06 -12.11 2.45
C ARG A 26 1.02 -11.38 3.34
N VAL A 27 0.66 -10.18 3.80
CA VAL A 27 1.57 -9.34 4.58
C VAL A 27 0.96 -9.15 5.95
N ARG A 28 1.73 -9.44 7.01
CA ARG A 28 1.21 -9.28 8.35
C ARG A 28 1.13 -7.84 8.78
N GLU A 29 2.07 -7.02 8.31
CA GLU A 29 2.08 -5.62 8.69
C GLU A 29 1.02 -4.89 7.90
N LEU A 30 0.55 -3.79 8.42
CA LEU A 30 -0.33 -2.95 7.68
C LEU A 30 0.40 -1.66 7.29
N ILE A 31 -0.14 -0.95 6.32
CA ILE A 31 0.39 0.33 5.92
C ILE A 31 -0.59 1.39 6.33
N ASN A 32 -0.11 2.37 7.10
CA ASN A 32 -0.93 3.47 7.55
C ASN A 32 -0.53 4.70 6.76
N LEU A 33 -1.40 5.12 5.82
CA LEU A 33 -1.16 6.31 5.04
C LEU A 33 -1.92 7.45 5.65
N GLN A 34 -1.19 8.51 6.00
CA GLN A 34 -1.80 9.66 6.58
C GLN A 34 -1.86 10.76 5.56
N ASN A 35 -2.97 11.47 5.50
CA ASN A 35 -3.12 12.61 4.62
C ASN A 35 -2.95 12.19 3.17
N VAL A 36 -3.76 11.25 2.74
CA VAL A 36 -3.61 10.70 1.42
C VAL A 36 -3.88 11.68 0.31
N GLY A 37 -4.41 12.83 0.60
CA GLY A 37 -4.60 13.83 -0.43
C GLY A 37 -3.33 14.54 -0.80
N GLY A 38 -2.27 14.38 -0.04
CA GLY A 38 -1.02 15.02 -0.31
C GLY A 38 -0.01 14.07 -0.89
N LYS A 39 1.24 14.51 -0.89
CA LYS A 39 2.30 13.69 -1.43
C LYS A 39 2.76 12.68 -0.40
N ALA A 40 3.13 11.50 -0.85
CA ALA A 40 3.65 10.50 0.04
C ALA A 40 4.99 10.95 0.60
N LYS A 41 5.23 10.66 1.85
CA LYS A 41 6.52 10.98 2.45
C LYS A 41 7.52 9.90 2.14
N PRO A 42 8.80 10.26 2.06
CA PRO A 42 9.82 9.25 1.69
C PRO A 42 9.81 8.02 2.56
N TYR A 43 9.54 8.17 3.87
CA TYR A 43 9.57 7.00 4.73
C TYR A 43 8.43 6.04 4.41
N GLN A 44 7.32 6.55 3.89
CA GLN A 44 6.22 5.68 3.53
C GLN A 44 6.55 4.89 2.28
N ILE A 45 7.23 5.51 1.34
CA ILE A 45 7.65 4.81 0.14
C ILE A 45 8.67 3.73 0.50
N ARG A 46 9.60 4.06 1.40
CA ARG A 46 10.58 3.08 1.82
C ARG A 46 9.94 1.91 2.56
N GLN A 47 8.92 2.19 3.36
CA GLN A 47 8.22 1.12 4.05
C GLN A 47 7.56 0.19 3.05
N LEU A 48 6.89 0.74 2.04
CA LEU A 48 6.25 -0.08 1.04
C LEU A 48 7.28 -0.92 0.31
N LEU A 49 8.40 -0.33 -0.10
CA LEU A 49 9.40 -1.08 -0.84
C LEU A 49 10.01 -2.18 0.01
N ARG A 50 10.18 -1.92 1.31
CA ARG A 50 10.71 -2.95 2.18
C ARG A 50 9.75 -4.14 2.27
N LEU A 51 8.45 -3.87 2.35
CA LEU A 51 7.48 -4.95 2.40
C LEU A 51 7.41 -5.68 1.07
N VAL A 52 7.53 -4.96 -0.03
CA VAL A 52 7.53 -5.57 -1.34
C VAL A 52 8.69 -6.56 -1.45
N GLU A 53 9.87 -6.18 -0.96
CA GLU A 53 11.01 -7.07 -1.02
C GLU A 53 10.88 -8.21 -0.03
N GLN A 54 10.43 -7.91 1.18
CA GLN A 54 10.35 -8.92 2.21
C GLN A 54 9.36 -10.02 1.87
N TYR A 55 8.24 -9.66 1.28
CA TYR A 55 7.19 -10.63 0.96
C TYR A 55 7.16 -10.97 -0.53
N ASN A 56 8.11 -10.46 -1.29
CA ASN A 56 8.21 -10.77 -2.70
C ASN A 56 6.92 -10.45 -3.44
N LEU A 57 6.39 -9.26 -3.20
CA LEU A 57 5.15 -8.84 -3.82
C LEU A 57 5.40 -8.37 -5.24
N THR A 58 4.40 -8.51 -6.09
CA THR A 58 4.50 -8.02 -7.45
C THR A 58 3.32 -7.10 -7.72
N MET A 59 3.50 -6.17 -8.62
CA MET A 59 2.44 -5.28 -9.00
C MET A 59 1.39 -6.06 -9.75
N THR A 60 0.15 -5.84 -9.36
CA THR A 60 -0.97 -6.40 -10.05
C THR A 60 -1.45 -5.39 -11.06
N ASP A 61 -1.48 -5.78 -12.31
CA ASP A 61 -1.91 -4.87 -13.33
C ASP A 61 -3.18 -5.42 -13.92
N GLU A 62 -4.29 -4.81 -13.54
CA GLU A 62 -5.47 -5.32 -13.99
C GLU A 62 -5.64 -5.25 -15.42
N GLY A 63 -5.07 -4.32 -16.07
CA GLY A 63 -5.13 -4.28 -17.48
C GLY A 63 -4.53 -5.46 -18.11
N ASP A 64 -3.65 -6.09 -17.36
CA ASP A 64 -2.96 -7.14 -17.86
C ASP A 64 -3.63 -8.40 -17.67
N GLU A 65 -4.34 -8.52 -16.68
CA GLU A 65 -4.87 -9.66 -16.43
C GLU A 65 -5.79 -10.08 -17.36
N SER A 66 -6.18 -9.30 -17.98
CA SER A 66 -7.12 -9.72 -18.94
C SER A 66 -6.72 -10.92 -19.62
#